data_8f0f78631c25be242a7fbac3773c0015
#
_entry.id   8f0f78631c25be242a7fbac3773c0015
#
_cell.length_a   1.000
_cell.length_b   1.000
_cell.length_c   1.000
_cell.angle_alpha   90.00
_cell.angle_beta   90.00
_cell.angle_gamma   90.00
#
_symmetry.space_group_name_H-M   'P 1'
#
loop_
_entity.id
_entity.type
_entity.pdbx_description
1 polymer ?
#
loop_
_entity_poly.entity_id
_entity_poly.type
_entity_poly.pdbx_seq_one_letter_code
_entity_poly.pdbx_strand_id
1 'polypeptide(L)' 'MVYQLRIYTINRGMMDSWINLFNEHIRPLHDRLSIPVQSTWVNADRTEFIWIRQFNDASEIQAKEAEYFASPERTELADR' A
#
# COMPACT_ATOMS: atom_id res chain seq x y z
N MET A 1 7.28 -18.02 -1.76
CA MET A 1 6.46 -16.88 -1.36
C MET A 1 7.35 -15.77 -0.82
N VAL A 2 7.12 -14.54 -1.24
CA VAL A 2 7.97 -13.40 -0.91
C VAL A 2 7.12 -12.31 -0.26
N TYR A 3 7.65 -11.69 0.80
CA TYR A 3 6.98 -10.57 1.47
C TYR A 3 7.79 -9.30 1.26
N GLN A 4 7.10 -8.19 1.05
CA GLN A 4 7.74 -6.88 0.90
C GLN A 4 7.25 -5.96 2.01
N LEU A 5 8.18 -5.50 2.83
CA LEU A 5 7.90 -4.53 3.90
C LEU A 5 7.96 -3.13 3.31
N ARG A 6 6.92 -2.34 3.58
CA ARG A 6 6.84 -0.93 3.15
C ARG A 6 6.64 -0.05 4.36
N ILE A 7 7.37 1.05 4.41
CA ILE A 7 7.25 2.04 5.49
C ILE A 7 7.02 3.40 4.84
N TYR A 8 5.87 4.00 5.16
CA TYR A 8 5.51 5.32 4.64
C TYR A 8 5.56 6.34 5.76
N THR A 9 6.21 7.46 5.52
CA THR A 9 6.19 8.59 6.45
C THR A 9 4.93 9.41 6.20
N ILE A 10 4.15 9.62 7.25
CA ILE A 10 2.87 10.33 7.19
C ILE A 10 3.02 11.63 7.98
N ASN A 11 2.59 12.73 7.42
CA ASN A 11 2.64 14.03 8.09
C ASN A 11 1.86 13.97 9.40
N ARG A 12 2.40 14.63 10.42
CA ARG A 12 1.78 14.64 11.74
C ARG A 12 0.34 15.17 11.64
N GLY A 13 -0.58 14.44 12.28
CA GLY A 13 -1.99 14.78 12.25
C GLY A 13 -2.76 14.23 11.04
N MET A 14 -2.08 13.60 10.08
CA MET A 14 -2.71 13.12 8.84
C MET A 14 -2.93 11.60 8.83
N MET A 15 -2.58 10.91 9.92
CA MET A 15 -2.63 9.45 9.92
C MET A 15 -4.06 8.92 9.72
N ASP A 16 -5.06 9.51 10.35
CA ASP A 16 -6.43 9.03 10.19
C ASP A 16 -6.92 9.19 8.76
N SER A 17 -6.59 10.32 8.12
CA SER A 17 -6.92 10.53 6.71
C SER A 17 -6.22 9.51 5.81
N TRP A 18 -4.96 9.21 6.11
CA TRP A 18 -4.20 8.22 5.36
C TRP A 18 -4.79 6.82 5.53
N ILE A 19 -5.14 6.43 6.75
CA ILE A 19 -5.74 5.12 7.01
C ILE A 19 -7.05 4.95 6.25
N ASN A 20 -7.89 5.98 6.23
CA ASN A 20 -9.15 5.95 5.48
C ASN A 20 -8.88 5.79 3.98
N LEU A 21 -7.94 6.56 3.43
CA LEU A 21 -7.54 6.45 2.03
C LEU A 21 -7.03 5.05 1.70
N PHE A 22 -6.18 4.51 2.57
CA PHE A 22 -5.62 3.18 2.39
C PHE A 22 -6.72 2.11 2.37
N ASN A 23 -7.63 2.14 3.33
CA ASN A 23 -8.68 1.14 3.42
C ASN A 23 -9.73 1.26 2.32
N GLU A 24 -10.01 2.47 1.85
CA GLU A 24 -11.05 2.69 0.84
C GLU A 24 -10.55 2.51 -0.59
N HIS A 25 -9.26 2.77 -0.83
CA HIS A 25 -8.73 2.80 -2.21
C HIS A 25 -7.52 1.90 -2.42
N ILE A 26 -6.54 1.94 -1.53
CA ILE A 26 -5.27 1.24 -1.76
C ILE A 26 -5.41 -0.25 -1.52
N ARG A 27 -6.03 -0.65 -0.41
CA ARG A 27 -6.23 -2.07 -0.10
C ARG A 27 -7.13 -2.76 -1.14
N PRO A 28 -8.28 -2.20 -1.54
CA PRO A 28 -9.10 -2.83 -2.58
C PRO A 28 -8.38 -2.94 -3.93
N LEU A 29 -7.56 -1.95 -4.28
CA LEU A 29 -6.76 -2.00 -5.51
C LEU A 29 -5.76 -3.15 -5.44
N HIS A 30 -5.10 -3.34 -4.31
CA HIS A 30 -4.17 -4.45 -4.13
C HIS A 30 -4.89 -5.80 -4.21
N ASP A 31 -6.08 -5.91 -3.64
CA ASP A 31 -6.87 -7.13 -3.74
C ASP A 31 -7.21 -7.44 -5.19
N ARG A 32 -7.60 -6.44 -5.97
CA ARG A 32 -7.94 -6.60 -7.38
C ARG A 32 -6.73 -7.03 -8.20
N LEU A 33 -5.54 -6.53 -7.86
CA LEU A 33 -4.30 -6.88 -8.56
C LEU A 33 -3.66 -8.16 -8.03
N SER A 34 -4.31 -8.83 -7.09
CA SER A 34 -3.80 -10.05 -6.47
C SER A 34 -2.48 -9.84 -5.74
N ILE A 35 -2.36 -8.72 -5.04
CA ILE A 35 -1.23 -8.42 -4.15
C ILE A 35 -1.77 -8.37 -2.72
N PRO A 36 -1.85 -9.50 -2.00
CA PRO A 36 -2.43 -9.49 -0.66
C PRO A 36 -1.66 -8.58 0.30
N VAL A 37 -2.40 -7.78 1.07
CA VAL A 37 -1.85 -7.00 2.17
C VAL A 37 -1.96 -7.87 3.43
N GLN A 38 -0.83 -8.30 3.96
CA GLN A 38 -0.82 -9.25 5.09
C GLN A 38 -1.12 -8.56 6.41
N SER A 39 -0.50 -7.43 6.66
CA SER A 39 -0.64 -6.72 7.94
C SER A 39 -0.31 -5.26 7.78
N THR A 40 -0.88 -4.45 8.68
CA THR A 40 -0.59 -3.02 8.73
C THR A 40 -0.34 -2.61 10.19
N TRP A 41 0.53 -1.64 10.39
CA TRP A 41 0.86 -1.10 11.72
C TRP A 41 1.05 0.40 11.65
N VAL A 42 0.88 1.05 12.80
CA VAL A 42 1.15 2.47 12.97
C VAL A 42 2.08 2.60 14.17
N ASN A 43 3.14 3.42 14.05
CA ASN A 43 4.05 3.63 15.17
C ASN A 43 3.39 4.50 16.25
N ALA A 44 4.02 4.56 17.43
CA ALA A 44 3.46 5.27 18.58
C ALA A 44 3.25 6.76 18.31
N ASP A 45 4.15 7.38 17.54
CA ASP A 45 4.06 8.80 17.20
C ASP A 45 3.05 9.10 16.09
N ARG A 46 2.48 8.07 15.46
CA ARG A 46 1.53 8.18 14.35
C ARG A 46 2.12 8.96 13.17
N THR A 47 3.40 8.71 12.89
CA THR A 47 4.12 9.33 11.77
C THR A 47 4.60 8.32 10.75
N GLU A 48 4.50 7.03 11.06
CA GLU A 48 4.89 5.98 10.13
C GLU A 48 3.78 4.95 9.99
N PHE A 49 3.45 4.62 8.75
CA PHE A 49 2.51 3.57 8.41
C PHE A 49 3.33 2.41 7.80
N ILE A 50 3.24 1.25 8.43
CA ILE A 50 4.05 0.09 8.06
C ILE A 50 3.12 -1.00 7.56
N TRP A 51 3.43 -1.60 6.41
CA TRP A 51 2.59 -2.65 5.86
C TRP A 51 3.42 -3.66 5.08
N ILE A 52 2.89 -4.87 4.96
CA ILE A 52 3.55 -5.98 4.28
C ILE A 52 2.67 -6.46 3.14
N ARG A 53 3.24 -6.53 1.93
CA ARG A 53 2.60 -7.10 0.75
C ARG A 53 3.17 -8.47 0.49
N GLN A 54 2.34 -9.37 -0.09
CA GLN A 54 2.73 -10.73 -0.39
C GLN A 54 2.75 -10.95 -1.89
N PHE A 55 3.79 -11.63 -2.37
CA PHE A 55 3.93 -12.06 -3.76
C PHE A 55 4.25 -13.54 -3.81
N ASN A 56 3.89 -14.22 -4.91
CA ASN A 56 4.20 -15.65 -5.06
C ASN A 56 5.70 -15.89 -5.18
N ASP A 57 6.41 -15.03 -5.93
CA ASP A 57 7.86 -15.09 -6.04
C ASP A 57 8.42 -13.70 -6.34
N ALA A 58 9.76 -13.58 -6.31
CA ALA A 58 10.42 -12.29 -6.50
C ALA A 58 10.18 -11.70 -7.90
N SER A 59 9.98 -12.53 -8.90
CA SER A 59 9.76 -12.03 -10.27
C SER A 59 8.41 -11.33 -10.42
N GLU A 60 7.43 -11.65 -9.57
CA GLU A 60 6.12 -10.99 -9.60
C GLU A 60 6.17 -9.56 -9.11
N ILE A 61 7.14 -9.21 -8.27
CA ILE A 61 7.16 -7.89 -7.63
C ILE A 61 7.19 -6.80 -8.69
N GLN A 62 8.10 -6.89 -9.65
CA GLN A 62 8.22 -5.86 -10.67
C GLN A 62 6.98 -5.77 -11.54
N ALA A 63 6.45 -6.91 -11.98
CA ALA A 63 5.26 -6.93 -12.83
C ALA A 63 4.03 -6.38 -12.11
N LYS A 64 3.82 -6.79 -10.86
CA LYS A 64 2.67 -6.34 -10.07
C LYS A 64 2.77 -4.87 -9.70
N GLU A 65 3.97 -4.39 -9.37
CA GLU A 65 4.17 -2.97 -9.09
C GLU A 65 3.93 -2.12 -10.33
N ALA A 66 4.34 -2.60 -11.50
CA ALA A 66 4.07 -1.89 -12.75
C ALA A 66 2.56 -1.77 -13.00
N GLU A 67 1.80 -2.84 -12.76
CA GLU A 67 0.34 -2.80 -12.86
C GLU A 67 -0.26 -1.80 -11.87
N TYR A 68 0.24 -1.80 -10.64
CA TYR A 68 -0.26 -0.89 -9.60
C TYR A 68 -0.03 0.57 -9.99
N PHE A 69 1.18 0.92 -10.41
CA PHE A 69 1.50 2.30 -10.76
C PHE A 69 0.83 2.75 -12.06
N ALA A 70 0.51 1.82 -12.95
CA ALA A 70 -0.17 2.14 -14.20
C ALA A 70 -1.69 2.17 -14.06
N SER A 71 -2.24 1.74 -12.93
CA SER A 71 -3.69 1.67 -12.75
C SER A 71 -4.32 3.06 -12.71
N PRO A 72 -5.53 3.23 -13.27
CA PRO A 72 -6.24 4.52 -13.17
C PRO A 72 -6.49 4.95 -11.74
N GLU A 73 -6.77 4.00 -10.85
CA GLU A 73 -7.02 4.30 -9.44
C GLU A 73 -5.78 4.90 -8.77
N ARG A 74 -4.58 4.37 -9.07
CA ARG A 74 -3.34 4.89 -8.50
C ARG A 74 -3.02 6.28 -9.03
N THR A 75 -3.24 6.49 -10.33
CA THR A 75 -3.04 7.79 -10.96
C THR A 75 -3.98 8.83 -10.33
N GLU A 76 -5.23 8.46 -10.13
CA GLU A 76 -6.21 9.35 -9.47
C GLU A 76 -5.78 9.69 -8.05
N LEU A 77 -5.28 8.70 -7.29
CA LEU A 77 -4.80 8.92 -5.93
C LEU A 77 -3.59 9.85 -5.88
N ALA A 78 -2.74 9.81 -6.88
CA ALA A 78 -1.54 10.64 -6.92
C ALA A 78 -1.88 12.13 -7.05
N ASP A 79 -3.06 12.46 -7.58
CA ASP A 79 -3.51 13.84 -7.73
C ASP A 79 -4.12 14.41 -6.44
N ARG A 80 -4.22 13.61 -5.41
CA ARG A 80 -4.77 14.01 -4.13
C ARG A 80 -3.66 14.34 -3.13
#